data_b55cf568c826dd7ff30c9306ed273359
#
_entry.id   b55cf568c826dd7ff30c9306ed273359
#
_cell.length_a   1.000
_cell.length_b   1.000
_cell.length_c   1.000
_cell.angle_alpha   90.00
_cell.angle_beta   90.00
_cell.angle_gamma   90.00
#
_symmetry.space_group_name_H-M   'P 1'
#
loop_
_entity.id
_entity.type
_entity.pdbx_description
1 polymer ?
#
loop_
_entity_poly.entity_id
_entity_poly.type
_entity_poly.pdbx_seq_one_letter_code
_entity_poly.pdbx_strand_id
1 'polypeptide(L)'
;MSSGNGVIIQNIDMNSAIAQVNRAPYVGHQKPLEPHNNSFLRKNHSTELSQNKGISLDNFFSIYKGKTLSYLLTEAGTNGPGGIGGPKIRYVTDPLYPSVVIDMKHLLSSVIYPSSFGDLNEERQANSNNGAGTPSAHNPQDYYSNNLGNDFSSYYFSEIIEWYEYIYYGSDYIKFDTNFLKYLTDFLKSLKLRKDQ
;
A
#
# COMPACT_ATOMS: atom_id res chain seq x y z
N MET A 1 33.29 -11.27 -11.17
CA MET A 1 31.96 -11.59 -11.68
C MET A 1 31.07 -11.78 -10.48
N SER A 2 30.29 -10.75 -10.13
CA SER A 2 29.36 -10.78 -8.99
C SER A 2 27.99 -11.13 -9.57
N SER A 3 27.52 -12.34 -9.26
CA SER A 3 26.15 -12.79 -9.59
C SER A 3 25.16 -12.00 -8.73
N GLY A 4 24.52 -11.01 -9.32
CA GLY A 4 23.38 -10.35 -8.70
C GLY A 4 22.24 -11.36 -8.54
N ASN A 5 21.94 -11.75 -7.30
CA ASN A 5 20.73 -12.47 -6.97
C ASN A 5 19.56 -11.50 -7.14
N GLY A 6 19.03 -11.42 -8.36
CA GLY A 6 17.73 -10.82 -8.61
C GLY A 6 16.69 -11.63 -7.85
N VAL A 7 16.05 -11.05 -6.85
CA VAL A 7 14.86 -11.64 -6.23
C VAL A 7 13.77 -11.60 -7.30
N ILE A 8 13.58 -12.72 -7.98
CA ILE A 8 12.45 -12.93 -8.87
C ILE A 8 11.22 -12.99 -7.95
N ILE A 9 10.38 -11.97 -8.00
CA ILE A 9 9.02 -12.03 -7.45
C ILE A 9 8.28 -12.99 -8.36
N GLN A 10 8.45 -14.30 -8.12
CA GLN A 10 7.74 -15.32 -8.87
C GLN A 10 6.27 -15.25 -8.49
N ASN A 11 5.42 -15.09 -9.50
CA ASN A 11 3.97 -15.27 -9.49
C ASN A 11 3.13 -14.18 -8.82
N ILE A 12 3.30 -12.92 -9.19
CA ILE A 12 2.15 -12.02 -9.19
C ILE A 12 1.45 -12.23 -10.54
N ASP A 13 0.60 -13.22 -10.62
CA ASP A 13 -0.28 -13.41 -11.78
C ASP A 13 -1.39 -12.37 -11.72
N MET A 14 -1.16 -11.23 -12.40
CA MET A 14 -2.15 -10.16 -12.51
C MET A 14 -3.47 -10.66 -13.12
N ASN A 15 -3.42 -11.64 -14.01
CA ASN A 15 -4.62 -12.23 -14.59
C ASN A 15 -5.39 -13.06 -13.56
N SER A 16 -4.71 -13.77 -12.66
CA SER A 16 -5.33 -14.43 -11.52
C SER A 16 -5.88 -13.45 -10.49
N ALA A 17 -5.20 -12.33 -10.22
CA ALA A 17 -5.70 -11.29 -9.33
C ALA A 17 -6.96 -10.62 -9.92
N ILE A 18 -6.93 -10.25 -11.19
CA ILE A 18 -8.08 -9.69 -11.91
C ILE A 18 -9.20 -10.73 -12.05
N ALA A 19 -8.88 -12.01 -12.31
CA ALA A 19 -9.87 -13.09 -12.41
C ALA A 19 -10.49 -13.43 -11.05
N GLN A 20 -9.77 -13.27 -9.94
CA GLN A 20 -10.33 -13.42 -8.59
C GLN A 20 -11.26 -12.26 -8.23
N VAL A 21 -10.91 -11.02 -8.62
CA VAL A 21 -11.79 -9.84 -8.50
C VAL A 21 -13.11 -10.06 -9.25
N ASN A 22 -13.05 -10.66 -10.46
CA ASN A 22 -14.24 -10.90 -11.28
C ASN A 22 -15.04 -12.16 -10.89
N ARG A 23 -14.52 -13.01 -9.98
CA ARG A 23 -15.17 -14.27 -9.58
C ARG A 23 -15.71 -14.30 -8.17
N ALA A 24 -15.46 -13.28 -7.36
CA ALA A 24 -16.07 -13.22 -6.05
C ALA A 24 -17.59 -12.98 -6.21
N PRO A 25 -18.47 -13.95 -5.87
CA PRO A 25 -19.88 -13.64 -5.82
C PRO A 25 -20.07 -12.56 -4.75
N TYR A 26 -20.65 -11.45 -5.16
CA TYR A 26 -21.12 -10.42 -4.25
C TYR A 26 -22.21 -11.03 -3.35
N VAL A 27 -21.80 -11.58 -2.22
CA VAL A 27 -22.73 -12.01 -1.18
C VAL A 27 -22.97 -10.78 -0.30
N GLY A 28 -23.90 -9.94 -0.77
CA GLY A 28 -24.33 -8.78 -0.02
C GLY A 28 -24.85 -9.16 1.34
N HIS A 29 -24.42 -8.41 2.36
CA HIS A 29 -25.25 -7.96 3.48
C HIS A 29 -24.49 -7.06 4.48
N GLN A 30 -23.33 -6.53 4.11
CA GLN A 30 -22.85 -5.34 4.84
C GLN A 30 -22.94 -4.16 3.87
N LYS A 31 -23.55 -3.04 4.34
CA LYS A 31 -23.57 -1.79 3.60
C LYS A 31 -22.18 -1.55 3.04
N PRO A 32 -22.06 -1.23 1.73
CA PRO A 32 -20.80 -0.66 1.22
C PRO A 32 -20.45 0.46 2.18
N LEU A 33 -19.25 0.40 2.74
CA LEU A 33 -18.76 1.49 3.57
C LEU A 33 -18.87 2.75 2.71
N GLU A 34 -19.50 3.80 3.25
CA GLU A 34 -19.56 5.12 2.63
C GLU A 34 -18.16 5.48 2.09
N PRO A 35 -18.00 6.19 0.98
CA PRO A 35 -16.69 6.48 0.41
C PRO A 35 -15.82 7.15 1.47
N HIS A 36 -14.94 6.37 2.06
CA HIS A 36 -14.04 6.82 3.13
C HIS A 36 -12.88 7.57 2.51
N ASN A 37 -13.09 8.84 2.18
CA ASN A 37 -11.96 9.69 1.86
C ASN A 37 -11.16 10.01 3.14
N ASN A 38 -9.91 10.37 2.98
CA ASN A 38 -9.02 10.61 4.11
C ASN A 38 -9.46 11.76 5.02
N SER A 39 -10.18 12.75 4.50
CA SER A 39 -10.78 13.83 5.29
C SER A 39 -11.86 13.31 6.24
N PHE A 40 -12.73 12.44 5.74
CA PHE A 40 -13.76 11.78 6.56
C PHE A 40 -13.11 10.90 7.66
N LEU A 41 -12.11 10.11 7.30
CA LEU A 41 -11.40 9.23 8.25
C LEU A 41 -10.74 10.06 9.36
N ARG A 42 -10.03 11.14 9.04
CA ARG A 42 -9.42 12.02 10.05
C ARG A 42 -10.45 12.64 10.99
N LYS A 43 -11.61 13.01 10.48
CA LYS A 43 -12.67 13.65 11.29
C LYS A 43 -13.36 12.67 12.22
N ASN A 44 -13.65 11.46 11.76
CA ASN A 44 -14.53 10.52 12.45
C ASN A 44 -13.81 9.36 13.15
N HIS A 45 -12.55 9.11 12.81
CA HIS A 45 -11.75 7.96 13.27
C HIS A 45 -10.37 8.38 13.81
N SER A 46 -10.25 9.57 14.40
CA SER A 46 -8.98 10.10 14.87
C SER A 46 -8.28 9.22 15.91
N THR A 47 -9.06 8.53 16.74
CA THR A 47 -8.53 7.60 17.77
C THR A 47 -7.85 6.40 17.10
N GLU A 48 -8.52 5.77 16.16
CA GLU A 48 -8.02 4.60 15.44
C GLU A 48 -6.79 4.97 14.60
N LEU A 49 -6.78 6.14 13.97
CA LEU A 49 -5.67 6.64 13.17
C LEU A 49 -4.43 6.99 13.99
N SER A 50 -4.57 7.20 15.29
CA SER A 50 -3.48 7.59 16.20
C SER A 50 -3.02 6.47 17.16
N GLN A 51 -3.67 5.30 17.15
CA GLN A 51 -3.40 4.25 18.15
C GLN A 51 -2.04 3.59 18.02
N ASN A 52 -1.46 3.58 16.81
CA ASN A 52 -0.12 3.06 16.60
C ASN A 52 0.93 4.17 16.74
N LYS A 53 2.13 3.81 17.20
CA LYS A 53 3.27 4.74 17.24
C LYS A 53 4.04 4.64 15.94
N GLY A 54 4.02 5.72 15.14
CA GLY A 54 4.82 5.86 13.94
C GLY A 54 6.14 6.58 14.20
N ILE A 55 7.17 6.27 13.40
CA ILE A 55 8.36 7.12 13.30
C ILE A 55 8.10 8.28 12.34
N SER A 56 8.90 9.34 12.37
CA SER A 56 8.79 10.40 11.37
C SER A 56 9.12 9.88 9.97
N LEU A 57 8.54 10.51 8.95
CA LEU A 57 8.84 10.19 7.55
C LEU A 57 10.35 10.39 7.25
N ASP A 58 10.99 11.40 7.82
CA ASP A 58 12.42 11.66 7.63
C ASP A 58 13.29 10.54 8.23
N ASN A 59 12.91 10.00 9.39
CA ASN A 59 13.57 8.84 9.99
C ASN A 59 13.37 7.60 9.12
N PHE A 60 12.16 7.36 8.64
CA PHE A 60 11.87 6.26 7.72
C PHE A 60 12.74 6.38 6.46
N PHE A 61 12.76 7.55 5.83
CA PHE A 61 13.61 7.81 4.67
C PHE A 61 15.09 7.57 4.96
N SER A 62 15.58 8.02 6.12
CA SER A 62 16.99 7.82 6.52
C SER A 62 17.35 6.34 6.68
N ILE A 63 16.47 5.57 7.31
CA ILE A 63 16.67 4.12 7.54
C ILE A 63 16.68 3.34 6.22
N TYR A 64 15.77 3.70 5.30
CA TYR A 64 15.62 3.00 4.02
C TYR A 64 16.36 3.68 2.86
N LYS A 65 17.24 4.65 3.14
CA LYS A 65 18.01 5.34 2.12
C LYS A 65 18.75 4.37 1.21
N GLY A 66 18.57 4.51 -0.10
CA GLY A 66 19.16 3.64 -1.12
C GLY A 66 18.50 2.26 -1.26
N LYS A 67 17.40 2.01 -0.54
CA LYS A 67 16.58 0.82 -0.78
C LYS A 67 15.55 1.08 -1.87
N THR A 68 15.24 0.03 -2.62
CA THR A 68 14.30 0.06 -3.75
C THR A 68 12.87 -0.21 -3.27
N LEU A 69 11.88 0.08 -4.11
CA LEU A 69 10.50 -0.33 -3.90
C LEU A 69 10.40 -1.84 -3.71
N SER A 70 11.05 -2.61 -4.59
CA SER A 70 11.08 -4.08 -4.52
C SER A 70 11.61 -4.59 -3.18
N TYR A 71 12.64 -3.94 -2.62
CA TYR A 71 13.12 -4.26 -1.28
C TYR A 71 12.07 -4.00 -0.20
N LEU A 72 11.43 -2.83 -0.22
CA LEU A 72 10.42 -2.46 0.77
C LEU A 72 9.20 -3.39 0.77
N LEU A 73 8.81 -3.86 -0.41
CA LEU A 73 7.68 -4.79 -0.55
C LEU A 73 7.93 -6.15 0.11
N THR A 74 9.18 -6.56 0.23
CA THR A 74 9.53 -7.94 0.62
C THR A 74 10.34 -8.04 1.92
N GLU A 75 10.76 -6.93 2.53
CA GLU A 75 11.68 -6.95 3.69
C GLU A 75 11.14 -7.75 4.88
N ALA A 76 9.86 -7.65 5.19
CA ALA A 76 9.22 -8.40 6.28
C ALA A 76 8.77 -9.81 5.88
N GLY A 77 9.19 -10.29 4.71
CA GLY A 77 8.80 -11.58 4.13
C GLY A 77 7.66 -11.46 3.12
N THR A 78 7.23 -12.61 2.60
CA THR A 78 6.23 -12.70 1.51
C THR A 78 4.89 -13.28 1.98
N ASN A 79 4.55 -13.13 3.25
CA ASN A 79 3.42 -13.83 3.87
C ASN A 79 2.07 -13.08 3.78
N GLY A 80 2.05 -11.92 3.13
CA GLY A 80 0.83 -11.14 2.96
C GLY A 80 0.03 -11.55 1.70
N PRO A 81 -1.20 -11.03 1.54
CA PRO A 81 -1.94 -11.14 0.29
C PRO A 81 -1.09 -10.62 -0.87
N GLY A 82 -1.05 -11.37 -1.97
CA GLY A 82 -0.18 -11.06 -3.10
C GLY A 82 1.33 -11.22 -2.85
N GLY A 83 1.75 -11.83 -1.73
CA GLY A 83 3.16 -12.03 -1.40
C GLY A 83 3.87 -10.80 -0.81
N ILE A 84 3.15 -9.74 -0.44
CA ILE A 84 3.74 -8.52 0.10
C ILE A 84 3.81 -8.57 1.62
N GLY A 85 5.02 -8.58 2.16
CA GLY A 85 5.27 -8.44 3.60
C GLY A 85 5.33 -6.99 4.06
N GLY A 86 5.76 -6.11 3.18
CA GLY A 86 6.02 -4.70 3.48
C GLY A 86 7.35 -4.46 4.20
N PRO A 87 7.63 -3.22 4.60
CA PRO A 87 8.82 -2.87 5.37
C PRO A 87 8.70 -3.35 6.83
N LYS A 88 9.82 -3.66 7.47
CA LYS A 88 9.84 -4.01 8.90
C LYS A 88 9.37 -2.85 9.78
N ILE A 89 9.71 -1.62 9.41
CA ILE A 89 9.14 -0.42 10.03
C ILE A 89 7.81 -0.12 9.34
N ARG A 90 6.75 -0.59 9.97
CA ARG A 90 5.41 -0.56 9.39
C ARG A 90 4.73 0.81 9.50
N TYR A 91 4.96 1.53 10.61
CA TYR A 91 4.18 2.71 10.95
C TYR A 91 4.98 4.00 10.84
N VAL A 92 4.46 4.96 10.06
CA VAL A 92 5.06 6.28 9.83
C VAL A 92 4.03 7.36 10.16
N THR A 93 4.45 8.36 10.93
CA THR A 93 3.61 9.53 11.21
C THR A 93 3.38 10.32 9.91
N ASP A 94 2.12 10.65 9.62
CA ASP A 94 1.79 11.47 8.46
C ASP A 94 2.42 12.87 8.61
N PRO A 95 3.26 13.31 7.65
CA PRO A 95 3.95 14.59 7.78
C PRO A 95 3.04 15.82 7.72
N LEU A 96 1.84 15.69 7.15
CA LEU A 96 0.86 16.77 7.07
C LEU A 96 -0.14 16.72 8.23
N TYR A 97 -0.35 15.55 8.82
CA TYR A 97 -1.29 15.33 9.92
C TYR A 97 -0.62 14.56 11.06
N PRO A 98 0.15 15.24 11.93
CA PRO A 98 1.00 14.57 12.94
C PRO A 98 0.28 13.68 13.95
N SER A 99 -1.03 13.80 14.08
CA SER A 99 -1.87 12.91 14.88
C SER A 99 -2.28 11.62 14.15
N VAL A 100 -1.92 11.49 12.87
CA VAL A 100 -2.29 10.34 12.04
C VAL A 100 -1.06 9.50 11.76
N VAL A 101 -1.24 8.18 11.76
CA VAL A 101 -0.20 7.21 11.45
C VAL A 101 -0.56 6.48 10.17
N ILE A 102 0.39 6.37 9.26
CA ILE A 102 0.30 5.66 8.00
C ILE A 102 0.84 4.24 8.20
N ASP A 103 0.08 3.24 7.79
CA ASP A 103 0.55 1.87 7.67
C ASP A 103 1.24 1.67 6.31
N MET A 104 2.56 1.62 6.32
CA MET A 104 3.38 1.53 5.10
C MET A 104 3.15 0.24 4.33
N LYS A 105 2.76 -0.85 4.99
CA LYS A 105 2.42 -2.09 4.28
C LYS A 105 1.18 -1.90 3.42
N HIS A 106 0.12 -1.32 3.97
CA HIS A 106 -1.12 -1.04 3.25
C HIS A 106 -0.92 0.00 2.14
N LEU A 107 -0.20 1.09 2.43
CA LEU A 107 0.15 2.08 1.44
C LEU A 107 0.90 1.46 0.25
N LEU A 108 1.98 0.72 0.51
CA LEU A 108 2.79 0.11 -0.54
C LEU A 108 2.03 -0.96 -1.33
N SER A 109 1.17 -1.73 -0.67
CA SER A 109 0.30 -2.69 -1.35
C SER A 109 -0.62 -1.98 -2.35
N SER A 110 -1.20 -0.84 -1.98
CA SER A 110 -2.11 -0.06 -2.82
C SER A 110 -1.40 0.72 -3.93
N VAL A 111 -0.10 0.98 -3.78
CA VAL A 111 0.72 1.54 -4.87
C VAL A 111 0.82 0.58 -6.05
N ILE A 112 0.97 -0.72 -5.78
CA ILE A 112 1.23 -1.73 -6.82
C ILE A 112 0.01 -2.55 -7.23
N TYR A 113 -1.09 -2.47 -6.48
CA TYR A 113 -2.33 -3.15 -6.85
C TYR A 113 -3.41 -2.15 -7.25
N PRO A 114 -4.31 -2.50 -8.19
CA PRO A 114 -5.47 -1.68 -8.51
C PRO A 114 -6.26 -1.31 -7.25
N SER A 115 -6.84 -0.11 -7.22
CA SER A 115 -7.53 0.48 -6.07
C SER A 115 -8.61 -0.40 -5.43
N SER A 116 -9.28 -1.24 -6.21
CA SER A 116 -10.27 -2.20 -5.74
C SER A 116 -9.69 -3.36 -4.93
N PHE A 117 -8.37 -3.59 -4.99
CA PHE A 117 -7.76 -4.75 -4.33
C PHE A 117 -7.66 -4.57 -2.81
N GLY A 118 -7.40 -3.35 -2.34
CA GLY A 118 -7.38 -3.02 -0.90
C GLY A 118 -8.74 -3.30 -0.25
N ASP A 119 -9.80 -2.80 -0.85
CA ASP A 119 -11.17 -2.96 -0.36
C ASP A 119 -11.61 -4.43 -0.38
N LEU A 120 -11.29 -5.17 -1.44
CA LEU A 120 -11.57 -6.62 -1.52
C LEU A 120 -10.81 -7.42 -0.47
N ASN A 121 -9.60 -7.00 -0.12
CA ASN A 121 -8.85 -7.67 0.93
C ASN A 121 -9.47 -7.43 2.31
N GLU A 122 -9.98 -6.22 2.58
CA GLU A 122 -10.71 -5.89 3.80
C GLU A 122 -12.02 -6.70 3.90
N GLU A 123 -12.78 -6.81 2.81
CA GLU A 123 -13.98 -7.64 2.75
C GLU A 123 -13.65 -9.14 2.95
N ARG A 124 -12.56 -9.62 2.35
CA ARG A 124 -12.11 -11.00 2.55
C ARG A 124 -11.71 -11.26 3.99
N GLN A 125 -11.04 -10.32 4.65
CA GLN A 125 -10.70 -10.41 6.07
C GLN A 125 -11.96 -10.40 6.94
N ALA A 126 -12.94 -9.55 6.63
CA ALA A 126 -14.22 -9.51 7.32
C ALA A 126 -15.02 -10.81 7.19
N ASN A 127 -14.92 -11.49 6.05
CA ASN A 127 -15.59 -12.76 5.78
C ASN A 127 -14.77 -14.00 6.16
N SER A 128 -13.55 -13.83 6.68
CA SER A 128 -12.72 -14.94 7.14
C SER A 128 -13.25 -15.54 8.46
N ASN A 129 -12.75 -16.71 8.85
CA ASN A 129 -13.16 -17.40 10.09
C ASN A 129 -14.66 -17.70 10.19
N ASN A 130 -15.28 -18.21 9.12
CA ASN A 130 -16.71 -18.52 9.07
C ASN A 130 -17.63 -17.32 9.33
N GLY A 131 -17.24 -16.14 8.87
CA GLY A 131 -17.99 -14.90 9.02
C GLY A 131 -17.73 -14.15 10.33
N ALA A 132 -16.84 -14.65 11.19
CA ALA A 132 -16.46 -13.94 12.41
C ALA A 132 -15.47 -12.78 12.15
N GLY A 133 -14.87 -12.75 10.96
CA GLY A 133 -13.87 -11.74 10.57
C GLY A 133 -12.55 -11.87 11.30
N THR A 134 -11.61 -11.02 10.93
CA THR A 134 -10.39 -10.78 11.72
C THR A 134 -10.52 -9.46 12.46
N PRO A 135 -9.89 -9.28 13.63
CA PRO A 135 -9.93 -8.01 14.38
C PRO A 135 -9.36 -6.80 13.60
N SER A 136 -8.61 -7.05 12.52
CA SER A 136 -8.06 -6.02 11.64
C SER A 136 -8.94 -5.70 10.44
N ALA A 137 -10.04 -6.41 10.22
CA ALA A 137 -10.93 -6.13 9.12
C ALA A 137 -11.58 -4.76 9.29
N HIS A 138 -11.64 -3.99 8.19
CA HIS A 138 -12.22 -2.64 8.17
C HIS A 138 -11.58 -1.64 9.14
N ASN A 139 -10.28 -1.80 9.42
CA ASN A 139 -9.55 -0.84 10.25
C ASN A 139 -9.43 0.52 9.51
N PRO A 140 -9.91 1.63 10.08
CA PRO A 140 -9.79 2.96 9.49
C PRO A 140 -8.38 3.36 9.08
N GLN A 141 -7.34 2.89 9.82
CA GLN A 141 -5.95 3.14 9.48
C GLN A 141 -5.53 2.45 8.17
N ASP A 142 -6.04 1.24 7.92
CA ASP A 142 -5.75 0.49 6.71
C ASP A 142 -6.39 1.19 5.50
N TYR A 143 -7.65 1.66 5.61
CA TYR A 143 -8.30 2.48 4.58
C TYR A 143 -7.57 3.79 4.32
N TYR A 144 -7.16 4.50 5.38
CA TYR A 144 -6.38 5.73 5.23
C TYR A 144 -5.11 5.51 4.41
N SER A 145 -4.39 4.46 4.73
CA SER A 145 -3.14 4.10 4.08
C SER A 145 -3.35 3.61 2.64
N ASN A 146 -4.40 2.81 2.40
CA ASN A 146 -4.80 2.36 1.07
C ASN A 146 -5.15 3.55 0.17
N ASN A 147 -5.93 4.52 0.66
CA ASN A 147 -6.29 5.72 -0.09
C ASN A 147 -5.03 6.52 -0.48
N LEU A 148 -4.07 6.69 0.42
CA LEU A 148 -2.80 7.35 0.09
C LEU A 148 -2.01 6.59 -0.98
N GLY A 149 -1.97 5.26 -0.90
CA GLY A 149 -1.31 4.43 -1.91
C GLY A 149 -1.99 4.53 -3.28
N ASN A 150 -3.31 4.56 -3.31
CA ASN A 150 -4.11 4.74 -4.54
C ASN A 150 -3.89 6.12 -5.16
N ASP A 151 -3.85 7.18 -4.35
CA ASP A 151 -3.58 8.54 -4.82
C ASP A 151 -2.16 8.68 -5.37
N PHE A 152 -1.19 8.08 -4.68
CA PHE A 152 0.19 7.99 -5.15
C PHE A 152 0.27 7.26 -6.50
N SER A 153 -0.36 6.08 -6.60
CA SER A 153 -0.40 5.30 -7.83
C SER A 153 -1.06 6.05 -8.99
N SER A 154 -2.13 6.79 -8.71
CA SER A 154 -2.79 7.62 -9.72
C SER A 154 -1.92 8.77 -10.21
N TYR A 155 -1.12 9.37 -9.31
CA TYR A 155 -0.24 10.48 -9.64
C TYR A 155 1.00 10.04 -10.41
N TYR A 156 1.61 8.91 -10.03
CA TYR A 156 2.82 8.35 -10.65
C TYR A 156 2.51 7.15 -11.55
N PHE A 157 1.36 7.17 -12.21
CA PHE A 157 0.87 6.02 -12.98
C PHE A 157 1.84 5.57 -14.08
N SER A 158 2.40 6.50 -14.85
CA SER A 158 3.36 6.19 -15.91
C SER A 158 4.64 5.52 -15.38
N GLU A 159 5.19 6.05 -14.29
CA GLU A 159 6.39 5.52 -13.66
C GLU A 159 6.16 4.12 -13.06
N ILE A 160 4.96 3.87 -12.56
CA ILE A 160 4.59 2.56 -12.03
C ILE A 160 4.44 1.55 -13.18
N ILE A 161 3.84 1.93 -14.30
CA ILE A 161 3.75 1.05 -15.48
C ILE A 161 5.15 0.71 -15.99
N GLU A 162 6.05 1.67 -16.12
CA GLU A 162 7.45 1.44 -16.52
C GLU A 162 8.17 0.51 -15.53
N TRP A 163 7.89 0.63 -14.22
CA TRP A 163 8.42 -0.28 -13.21
C TRP A 163 7.89 -1.70 -13.38
N TYR A 164 6.60 -1.89 -13.70
CA TYR A 164 6.04 -3.20 -14.02
C TYR A 164 6.73 -3.81 -15.24
N GLU A 165 6.92 -3.06 -16.31
CA GLU A 165 7.63 -3.50 -17.51
C GLU A 165 9.06 -3.95 -17.20
N TYR A 166 9.75 -3.20 -16.33
CA TYR A 166 11.07 -3.59 -15.84
C TYR A 166 11.04 -4.94 -15.11
N ILE A 167 10.13 -5.13 -14.16
CA ILE A 167 10.06 -6.35 -13.34
C ILE A 167 9.67 -7.58 -14.18
N TYR A 168 8.74 -7.44 -15.12
CA TYR A 168 8.19 -8.56 -15.88
C TYR A 168 8.94 -8.86 -17.19
N TYR A 169 9.48 -7.84 -17.83
CA TYR A 169 10.07 -7.98 -19.17
C TYR A 169 11.58 -7.70 -19.20
N GLY A 170 12.16 -7.37 -18.03
CA GLY A 170 13.61 -7.16 -17.93
C GLY A 170 14.11 -5.92 -18.68
N SER A 171 13.26 -4.89 -18.81
CA SER A 171 13.69 -3.62 -19.38
C SER A 171 14.78 -2.97 -18.50
N ASP A 172 15.67 -2.15 -19.09
CA ASP A 172 16.73 -1.47 -18.34
C ASP A 172 16.24 -0.32 -17.45
N TYR A 173 14.91 -0.12 -17.31
CA TYR A 173 14.31 1.03 -16.66
C TYR A 173 14.11 0.81 -15.15
N ILE A 174 15.19 0.96 -14.38
CA ILE A 174 15.22 0.80 -12.92
C ILE A 174 14.95 2.11 -12.14
N LYS A 175 14.76 3.22 -12.86
CA LYS A 175 14.77 4.57 -12.26
C LYS A 175 13.68 4.78 -11.20
N PHE A 176 12.45 4.31 -11.44
CA PHE A 176 11.38 4.43 -10.46
C PHE A 176 11.67 3.62 -9.20
N ASP A 177 12.09 2.38 -9.33
CA ASP A 177 12.41 1.49 -8.21
C ASP A 177 13.48 2.09 -7.29
N THR A 178 14.56 2.63 -7.87
CA THR A 178 15.67 3.22 -7.11
C THR A 178 15.36 4.59 -6.50
N ASN A 179 14.47 5.36 -7.09
CA ASN A 179 14.05 6.68 -6.61
C ASN A 179 12.72 6.68 -5.85
N PHE A 180 12.14 5.52 -5.63
CA PHE A 180 10.80 5.37 -5.04
C PHE A 180 10.64 6.16 -3.73
N LEU A 181 11.59 6.05 -2.82
CA LEU A 181 11.53 6.77 -1.53
C LEU A 181 11.49 8.29 -1.70
N LYS A 182 12.16 8.82 -2.72
CA LYS A 182 12.09 10.25 -3.03
C LYS A 182 10.69 10.61 -3.51
N TYR A 183 10.14 9.87 -4.47
CA TYR A 183 8.77 10.09 -4.97
C TYR A 183 7.76 10.00 -3.84
N LEU A 184 7.86 8.98 -2.98
CA LEU A 184 6.99 8.79 -1.83
C LEU A 184 7.08 9.96 -0.84
N THR A 185 8.30 10.44 -0.55
CA THR A 185 8.51 11.56 0.36
C THR A 185 7.92 12.85 -0.20
N ASP A 186 8.16 13.13 -1.48
CA ASP A 186 7.64 14.30 -2.16
C ASP A 186 6.10 14.29 -2.16
N PHE A 187 5.51 13.14 -2.44
CA PHE A 187 4.06 12.95 -2.41
C PHE A 187 3.48 13.18 -1.00
N LEU A 188 4.00 12.48 0.01
CA LEU A 188 3.45 12.54 1.37
C LEU A 188 3.58 13.93 2.00
N LYS A 189 4.60 14.73 1.62
CA LYS A 189 4.79 16.11 2.11
C LYS A 189 3.99 17.17 1.33
N SER A 190 3.33 16.79 0.23
CA SER A 190 2.67 17.75 -0.65
C SER A 190 1.15 17.60 -0.67
N LEU A 191 0.43 18.55 -0.07
CA LEU A 191 -1.03 18.65 -0.21
C LEU A 191 -1.48 18.75 -1.68
N LYS A 192 -0.66 19.39 -2.53
CA LYS A 192 -0.99 19.54 -3.96
C LYS A 192 -1.04 18.21 -4.70
N LEU A 193 -0.22 17.23 -4.29
CA LEU A 193 -0.15 15.91 -4.90
C LEU A 193 -1.16 14.93 -4.29
N ARG A 194 -1.60 15.19 -3.07
CA ARG A 194 -2.61 14.40 -2.37
C ARG A 194 -4.00 14.93 -2.69
N LYS A 195 -4.94 14.06 -2.98
CA LYS A 195 -6.35 14.42 -3.20
C LYS A 195 -7.11 14.70 -1.90
N ASP A 196 -6.40 14.95 -0.84
CA ASP A 196 -6.95 15.31 0.45
C ASP A 196 -7.57 16.72 0.39
N GLN A 197 -8.83 16.79 0.12
CA GLN A 197 -9.64 18.00 0.26
C GLN A 197 -10.67 17.83 1.38
#